data_1eec992c8fd2b5a6c95411cec82efb5c
#
_entry.id   1eec992c8fd2b5a6c95411cec82efb5c
#
_cell.length_a   1.000
_cell.length_b   1.000
_cell.length_c   1.000
_cell.angle_alpha   90.00
_cell.angle_beta   90.00
_cell.angle_gamma   90.00
#
_symmetry.space_group_name_H-M   'P 1'
#
loop_
_entity.id
_entity.type
_entity.pdbx_description
1 polymer ?
#
loop_
_entity_poly.entity_id
_entity_poly.type
_entity_poly.pdbx_seq_one_letter_code
_entity_poly.pdbx_strand_id
1 'polypeptide(L)'
;GQRGPAVKIDAGGQLNFSDNILSNGSSTINFLYKKESIGATDDGKYIYQASKDDDNSYGIKIKVDGDAAYLVLETVKNGVKNETVSQEKLESDEWNAISIFYSMTAQNNMRIYQNGKQIIVNAGVETYSLGLNQWSLGSTTTSKSAGGLYDEFVVENYAMRPDGVNEYYKSNLTSLSITVDFANKHQTIRNFGASDAWDADVLGKYWPEEKKNRLAELLFSKEFDNEGNPKGIGLSCWRFNIGSGSAEQ
;
A
#
# COMPACT_ATOMS: atom_id res chain seq x y z
N GLY A 1 -14.94 -2.02 1.36
CA GLY A 1 -13.60 -1.46 1.42
C GLY A 1 -13.49 -0.16 0.63
N GLN A 2 -12.33 0.46 0.67
CA GLN A 2 -12.11 1.72 -0.07
C GLN A 2 -12.11 1.51 -1.61
N ARG A 3 -11.67 0.35 -2.06
CA ARG A 3 -11.59 0.02 -3.50
C ARG A 3 -12.38 -1.23 -3.88
N GLY A 4 -13.08 -1.83 -2.91
CA GLY A 4 -13.82 -3.08 -3.12
C GLY A 4 -14.42 -3.61 -1.83
N PRO A 5 -14.79 -4.90 -1.77
CA PRO A 5 -15.27 -5.54 -0.56
C PRO A 5 -14.17 -5.62 0.51
N ALA A 6 -14.47 -5.22 1.73
CA ALA A 6 -13.60 -5.42 2.88
C ALA A 6 -13.90 -6.76 3.58
N VAL A 7 -12.91 -7.29 4.29
CA VAL A 7 -13.10 -8.45 5.15
C VAL A 7 -13.64 -7.99 6.51
N LYS A 8 -14.78 -8.52 6.91
CA LYS A 8 -15.32 -8.31 8.26
C LYS A 8 -14.87 -9.43 9.18
N ILE A 9 -14.31 -9.06 10.31
CA ILE A 9 -13.98 -9.96 11.41
C ILE A 9 -14.85 -9.55 12.59
N ASP A 10 -15.66 -10.46 13.11
CA ASP A 10 -16.48 -10.18 14.29
C ASP A 10 -15.61 -10.11 15.54
N ALA A 11 -16.09 -9.46 16.61
CA ALA A 11 -15.40 -9.42 17.89
C ALA A 11 -15.16 -10.84 18.42
N GLY A 12 -13.94 -11.16 18.78
CA GLY A 12 -13.51 -12.51 19.14
C GLY A 12 -13.17 -13.42 17.95
N GLY A 13 -13.43 -12.98 16.70
CA GLY A 13 -13.02 -13.68 15.49
C GLY A 13 -11.58 -13.37 15.10
N GLN A 14 -11.05 -14.13 14.14
CA GLN A 14 -9.67 -13.96 13.64
C GLN A 14 -9.54 -14.43 12.21
N LEU A 15 -8.60 -13.85 11.48
CA LEU A 15 -8.12 -14.35 10.19
C LEU A 15 -6.66 -14.74 10.34
N ASN A 16 -6.41 -16.05 10.41
CA ASN A 16 -5.06 -16.59 10.59
C ASN A 16 -4.37 -16.82 9.25
N PHE A 17 -3.07 -16.60 9.25
CA PHE A 17 -2.18 -16.94 8.15
C PHE A 17 -1.35 -18.16 8.55
N SER A 18 -1.40 -19.22 7.73
CA SER A 18 -0.76 -20.50 8.02
C SER A 18 0.73 -20.54 7.66
N ASP A 19 1.14 -19.66 6.76
CA ASP A 19 2.53 -19.61 6.29
C ASP A 19 3.30 -18.51 7.02
N ASN A 20 4.61 -18.66 7.10
CA ASN A 20 5.49 -17.61 7.61
C ASN A 20 5.52 -16.45 6.61
N ILE A 21 4.56 -15.53 6.77
CA ILE A 21 4.46 -14.31 5.94
C ILE A 21 5.53 -13.28 6.30
N LEU A 22 6.16 -13.42 7.47
CA LEU A 22 7.28 -12.60 7.89
C LEU A 22 8.54 -13.44 7.81
N SER A 23 9.42 -13.11 6.88
CA SER A 23 10.78 -13.64 6.92
C SER A 23 11.45 -13.24 8.23
N ASN A 24 12.46 -13.98 8.67
CA ASN A 24 13.27 -13.65 9.86
C ASN A 24 14.07 -12.33 9.70
N GLY A 25 13.60 -11.43 8.87
CA GLY A 25 14.25 -10.21 8.46
C GLY A 25 13.41 -8.96 8.67
N SER A 26 13.88 -7.86 8.11
CA SER A 26 13.13 -6.62 8.05
C SER A 26 11.84 -6.80 7.27
N SER A 27 10.75 -6.19 7.72
CA SER A 27 9.44 -6.31 7.10
C SER A 27 8.57 -5.07 7.32
N THR A 28 7.54 -4.93 6.50
CA THR A 28 6.47 -3.95 6.70
C THR A 28 5.13 -4.65 6.46
N ILE A 29 4.21 -4.49 7.39
CA ILE A 29 2.83 -4.97 7.26
C ILE A 29 1.94 -3.76 7.18
N ASN A 30 1.12 -3.70 6.14
CA ASN A 30 0.18 -2.62 5.90
C ASN A 30 -1.23 -3.18 5.85
N PHE A 31 -2.19 -2.48 6.41
CA PHE A 31 -3.62 -2.77 6.26
C PHE A 31 -4.46 -1.55 6.58
N LEU A 32 -5.65 -1.50 6.02
CA LEU A 32 -6.68 -0.58 6.42
C LEU A 32 -7.55 -1.24 7.50
N TYR A 33 -7.85 -0.50 8.53
CA TYR A 33 -8.71 -0.92 9.63
C TYR A 33 -9.82 0.10 9.88
N LYS A 34 -11.04 -0.39 10.03
CA LYS A 34 -12.21 0.39 10.41
C LYS A 34 -13.06 -0.36 11.40
N LYS A 35 -13.52 0.30 12.45
CA LYS A 35 -14.51 -0.21 13.39
C LYS A 35 -15.58 0.85 13.61
N GLU A 36 -16.84 0.49 13.39
CA GLU A 36 -17.99 1.40 13.45
C GLU A 36 -18.12 2.11 14.80
N SER A 37 -17.86 1.39 15.88
CA SER A 37 -17.82 1.96 17.23
C SER A 37 -16.73 1.29 18.05
N ILE A 38 -16.00 2.08 18.81
CA ILE A 38 -14.99 1.60 19.76
C ILE A 38 -15.44 2.01 21.15
N GLY A 39 -15.51 1.05 22.05
CA GLY A 39 -15.98 1.28 23.43
C GLY A 39 -15.22 0.44 24.45
N ALA A 40 -15.64 0.51 25.71
CA ALA A 40 -14.94 -0.15 26.84
C ALA A 40 -14.70 -1.67 26.64
N THR A 41 -15.54 -2.35 25.86
CA THR A 41 -15.39 -3.78 25.57
C THR A 41 -14.23 -4.07 24.60
N ASP A 42 -13.71 -3.05 23.92
CA ASP A 42 -12.58 -3.16 23.00
C ASP A 42 -11.23 -2.92 23.69
N ASP A 43 -11.25 -2.45 24.93
CA ASP A 43 -10.03 -2.19 25.67
C ASP A 43 -9.18 -3.46 25.82
N GLY A 44 -7.90 -3.38 25.49
CA GLY A 44 -6.97 -4.49 25.47
C GLY A 44 -7.16 -5.52 24.35
N LYS A 45 -8.11 -5.31 23.41
CA LYS A 45 -8.35 -6.20 22.28
C LYS A 45 -7.41 -5.91 21.12
N TYR A 46 -6.98 -6.98 20.43
CA TYR A 46 -6.06 -6.87 19.30
C TYR A 46 -6.79 -6.60 17.99
N ILE A 47 -6.16 -5.79 17.16
CA ILE A 47 -6.47 -5.64 15.74
C ILE A 47 -5.47 -6.40 14.86
N TYR A 48 -4.28 -6.68 15.37
CA TYR A 48 -3.25 -7.52 14.75
C TYR A 48 -2.40 -8.17 15.83
N GLN A 49 -2.07 -9.45 15.65
CA GLN A 49 -1.15 -10.15 16.55
C GLN A 49 -0.31 -11.17 15.78
N ALA A 50 0.96 -11.27 16.18
CA ALA A 50 1.86 -12.35 15.82
C ALA A 50 2.36 -13.03 17.09
N SER A 51 2.33 -14.36 17.16
CA SER A 51 2.73 -15.10 18.35
C SER A 51 3.42 -16.42 18.00
N LYS A 52 4.18 -16.92 18.95
CA LYS A 52 4.56 -18.31 19.08
C LYS A 52 3.67 -18.98 20.12
N ASP A 53 3.52 -18.31 21.24
CA ASP A 53 2.80 -18.74 22.46
C ASP A 53 2.43 -17.47 23.25
N ASP A 54 1.85 -17.65 24.45
CA ASP A 54 1.47 -16.54 25.33
C ASP A 54 2.67 -15.75 25.86
N ASP A 55 3.85 -16.38 25.94
CA ASP A 55 5.09 -15.80 26.48
C ASP A 55 5.94 -15.10 25.39
N ASN A 56 5.65 -15.32 24.12
CA ASN A 56 6.42 -14.77 23.00
C ASN A 56 5.48 -14.30 21.89
N SER A 57 5.22 -13.00 21.86
CA SER A 57 4.31 -12.38 20.89
C SER A 57 4.58 -10.88 20.71
N TYR A 58 4.03 -10.30 19.66
CA TYR A 58 3.77 -8.87 19.58
C TYR A 58 2.42 -8.62 18.92
N GLY A 59 1.83 -7.46 19.19
CA GLY A 59 0.57 -7.12 18.55
C GLY A 59 0.20 -5.66 18.71
N ILE A 60 -0.78 -5.26 17.94
CA ILE A 60 -1.40 -3.95 18.01
C ILE A 60 -2.76 -4.11 18.67
N LYS A 61 -2.95 -3.42 19.78
CA LYS A 61 -4.19 -3.42 20.56
C LYS A 61 -4.86 -2.07 20.55
N ILE A 62 -6.13 -2.07 20.90
CA ILE A 62 -6.89 -0.87 21.24
C ILE A 62 -6.76 -0.63 22.75
N LYS A 63 -6.49 0.60 23.14
CA LYS A 63 -6.67 1.11 24.51
C LYS A 63 -7.79 2.12 24.49
N VAL A 64 -8.75 1.95 25.39
CA VAL A 64 -9.85 2.89 25.59
C VAL A 64 -9.59 3.71 26.85
N ASP A 65 -9.68 5.03 26.73
CA ASP A 65 -9.52 5.98 27.82
C ASP A 65 -10.64 7.02 27.74
N GLY A 66 -11.67 6.85 28.57
CA GLY A 66 -12.91 7.63 28.48
C GLY A 66 -13.59 7.42 27.12
N ASP A 67 -13.81 8.51 26.40
CA ASP A 67 -14.41 8.51 25.05
C ASP A 67 -13.36 8.42 23.92
N ALA A 68 -12.08 8.26 24.24
CA ALA A 68 -11.00 8.18 23.27
C ALA A 68 -10.43 6.77 23.18
N ALA A 69 -10.00 6.40 21.98
CA ALA A 69 -9.27 5.15 21.72
C ALA A 69 -7.89 5.45 21.16
N TYR A 70 -6.94 4.59 21.45
CA TYR A 70 -5.53 4.68 21.04
C TYR A 70 -5.02 3.34 20.60
N LEU A 71 -4.01 3.33 19.73
CA LEU A 71 -3.28 2.12 19.41
C LEU A 71 -2.18 1.87 20.45
N VAL A 72 -1.98 0.60 20.78
CA VAL A 72 -0.92 0.12 21.69
C VAL A 72 -0.10 -0.93 20.98
N LEU A 73 1.21 -0.74 20.90
CA LEU A 73 2.14 -1.81 20.61
C LEU A 73 2.41 -2.58 21.90
N GLU A 74 2.03 -3.85 21.93
CA GLU A 74 2.43 -4.79 22.98
C GLU A 74 3.49 -5.72 22.44
N THR A 75 4.50 -5.97 23.23
CA THR A 75 5.50 -7.03 23.01
C THR A 75 5.62 -7.89 24.24
N VAL A 76 5.66 -9.21 24.07
CA VAL A 76 5.89 -10.17 25.14
C VAL A 76 7.10 -11.01 24.74
N LYS A 77 8.12 -11.06 25.60
CA LYS A 77 9.31 -11.90 25.41
C LYS A 77 9.62 -12.64 26.70
N ASN A 78 9.60 -13.98 26.62
CA ASN A 78 9.79 -14.86 27.79
C ASN A 78 8.86 -14.47 28.95
N GLY A 79 7.60 -14.17 28.67
CA GLY A 79 6.59 -13.75 29.65
C GLY A 79 6.71 -12.29 30.12
N VAL A 80 7.75 -11.57 29.73
CA VAL A 80 7.91 -10.14 30.06
C VAL A 80 7.16 -9.29 29.06
N LYS A 81 6.17 -8.56 29.55
CA LYS A 81 5.29 -7.70 28.76
C LYS A 81 5.77 -6.25 28.79
N ASN A 82 5.80 -5.63 27.60
CA ASN A 82 6.01 -4.21 27.41
C ASN A 82 4.91 -3.62 26.53
N GLU A 83 4.44 -2.43 26.88
CA GLU A 83 3.42 -1.71 26.13
C GLU A 83 3.87 -0.28 25.84
N THR A 84 3.60 0.17 24.63
CA THR A 84 3.80 1.56 24.21
C THR A 84 2.50 2.06 23.60
N VAL A 85 1.93 3.10 24.22
CA VAL A 85 0.66 3.69 23.79
C VAL A 85 0.92 4.83 22.81
N SER A 86 0.14 4.92 21.74
CA SER A 86 0.21 6.05 20.80
C SER A 86 -0.29 7.34 21.43
N GLN A 87 0.17 8.48 20.88
CA GLN A 87 -0.36 9.79 21.23
C GLN A 87 -1.53 10.22 20.33
N GLU A 88 -1.67 9.56 19.18
CA GLU A 88 -2.74 9.82 18.22
C GLU A 88 -3.94 8.94 18.52
N LYS A 89 -5.12 9.50 18.39
CA LYS A 89 -6.37 8.76 18.56
C LYS A 89 -6.63 7.82 17.41
N LEU A 90 -7.27 6.71 17.71
CA LEU A 90 -7.90 5.83 16.75
C LEU A 90 -9.36 6.27 16.59
N GLU A 91 -9.69 6.83 15.45
CA GLU A 91 -11.05 7.29 15.19
C GLU A 91 -11.97 6.13 14.84
N SER A 92 -13.16 6.08 15.45
CA SER A 92 -14.22 5.11 15.10
C SER A 92 -14.96 5.56 13.84
N ASP A 93 -15.53 4.56 13.14
CA ASP A 93 -16.25 4.71 11.87
C ASP A 93 -15.44 5.31 10.72
N GLU A 94 -14.14 5.42 10.87
CA GLU A 94 -13.22 5.88 9.84
C GLU A 94 -12.20 4.79 9.46
N TRP A 95 -11.77 4.81 8.20
CA TRP A 95 -10.67 3.97 7.76
C TRP A 95 -9.36 4.53 8.27
N ASN A 96 -8.60 3.71 8.96
CA ASN A 96 -7.25 4.01 9.42
C ASN A 96 -6.25 3.15 8.67
N ALA A 97 -5.27 3.76 8.01
CA ALA A 97 -4.13 3.05 7.42
C ALA A 97 -3.11 2.76 8.52
N ILE A 98 -2.92 1.49 8.81
CA ILE A 98 -1.97 1.03 9.83
C ILE A 98 -0.78 0.40 9.10
N SER A 99 0.43 0.82 9.48
CA SER A 99 1.67 0.21 9.00
C SER A 99 2.54 -0.20 10.19
N ILE A 100 2.94 -1.46 10.21
CA ILE A 100 3.83 -2.03 11.21
C ILE A 100 5.18 -2.24 10.53
N PHE A 101 6.13 -1.42 10.90
CA PHE A 101 7.49 -1.46 10.38
C PHE A 101 8.40 -2.18 11.35
N TYR A 102 9.20 -3.11 10.83
CA TYR A 102 10.29 -3.74 11.56
C TYR A 102 11.58 -3.72 10.74
N SER A 103 12.69 -3.34 11.37
CA SER A 103 14.01 -3.36 10.77
C SER A 103 15.02 -4.06 11.67
N MET A 104 15.73 -5.03 11.15
CA MET A 104 16.81 -5.72 11.88
C MET A 104 18.02 -4.81 12.16
N THR A 105 18.22 -3.80 11.33
CA THR A 105 19.44 -2.97 11.35
C THR A 105 19.25 -1.60 11.98
N ALA A 106 18.00 -1.17 12.21
CA ALA A 106 17.71 0.13 12.79
C ALA A 106 17.74 0.09 14.32
N GLN A 107 18.25 1.15 14.96
CA GLN A 107 18.28 1.28 16.40
C GLN A 107 16.86 1.30 17.02
N ASN A 108 15.92 2.02 16.37
CA ASN A 108 14.50 1.97 16.68
C ASN A 108 13.83 1.04 15.69
N ASN A 109 13.94 -0.24 15.92
CA ASN A 109 13.69 -1.27 14.94
C ASN A 109 12.21 -1.59 14.73
N MET A 110 11.31 -1.22 15.64
CA MET A 110 9.87 -1.34 15.44
C MET A 110 9.20 0.02 15.50
N ARG A 111 8.38 0.32 14.51
CA ARG A 111 7.62 1.56 14.40
C ARG A 111 6.21 1.26 13.91
N ILE A 112 5.26 1.99 14.47
CA ILE A 112 3.87 1.93 14.02
C ILE A 112 3.50 3.28 13.43
N TYR A 113 2.87 3.23 12.27
CA TYR A 113 2.33 4.40 11.59
C TYR A 113 0.81 4.27 11.52
N GLN A 114 0.14 5.39 11.71
CA GLN A 114 -1.29 5.55 11.50
C GLN A 114 -1.49 6.72 10.54
N ASN A 115 -2.19 6.48 9.45
CA ASN A 115 -2.50 7.49 8.43
C ASN A 115 -1.23 8.21 7.91
N GLY A 116 -0.15 7.44 7.68
CA GLY A 116 1.14 7.96 7.23
C GLY A 116 1.99 8.64 8.30
N LYS A 117 1.46 8.89 9.50
CA LYS A 117 2.18 9.51 10.61
C LYS A 117 2.76 8.43 11.55
N GLN A 118 4.03 8.55 11.91
CA GLN A 118 4.64 7.69 12.91
C GLN A 118 4.06 8.00 14.30
N ILE A 119 3.45 7.00 14.93
CA ILE A 119 2.75 7.15 16.21
C ILE A 119 3.43 6.40 17.36
N ILE A 120 4.18 5.35 17.06
CA ILE A 120 4.94 4.57 18.05
C ILE A 120 6.32 4.28 17.50
N VAL A 121 7.31 4.41 18.38
CA VAL A 121 8.70 3.96 18.17
C VAL A 121 9.10 3.11 19.35
N ASN A 122 9.57 1.90 19.10
CA ASN A 122 10.11 1.02 20.14
C ASN A 122 11.48 0.49 19.70
N ALA A 123 12.48 0.66 20.57
CA ALA A 123 13.82 0.14 20.38
C ALA A 123 13.97 -1.23 21.02
N GLY A 124 14.83 -2.08 20.43
CA GLY A 124 15.20 -3.35 21.03
C GLY A 124 14.15 -4.46 20.91
N VAL A 125 13.15 -4.30 20.02
CA VAL A 125 12.24 -5.39 19.68
C VAL A 125 12.93 -6.33 18.71
N GLU A 126 13.15 -7.55 19.14
CA GLU A 126 13.80 -8.60 18.35
C GLU A 126 12.76 -9.64 17.94
N THR A 127 11.92 -9.31 16.94
CA THR A 127 10.81 -10.19 16.53
C THR A 127 11.28 -11.58 16.08
N TYR A 128 12.45 -11.68 15.45
CA TYR A 128 13.04 -12.96 15.05
C TYR A 128 13.38 -13.86 16.27
N SER A 129 13.74 -13.26 17.41
CA SER A 129 14.05 -14.01 18.63
C SER A 129 12.80 -14.51 19.37
N LEU A 130 11.61 -14.04 18.99
CA LEU A 130 10.34 -14.52 19.54
C LEU A 130 9.92 -15.87 18.96
N GLY A 131 10.50 -16.29 17.83
CA GLY A 131 10.19 -17.57 17.18
C GLY A 131 8.75 -17.65 16.70
N LEU A 132 8.19 -16.53 16.23
CA LEU A 132 6.80 -16.40 15.80
C LEU A 132 6.45 -17.39 14.70
N ASN A 133 5.28 -18.01 14.79
CA ASN A 133 4.78 -19.00 13.84
C ASN A 133 3.27 -18.86 13.55
N GLN A 134 2.61 -17.90 14.16
CA GLN A 134 1.20 -17.57 13.94
C GLN A 134 1.05 -16.07 13.72
N TRP A 135 0.23 -15.70 12.73
CA TRP A 135 -0.09 -14.31 12.40
C TRP A 135 -1.59 -14.20 12.18
N SER A 136 -2.18 -13.14 12.71
CA SER A 136 -3.63 -12.94 12.61
C SER A 136 -3.99 -11.46 12.45
N LEU A 137 -4.93 -11.18 11.58
CA LEU A 137 -5.77 -10.01 11.73
C LEU A 137 -6.76 -10.31 12.86
N GLY A 138 -6.88 -9.41 13.81
CA GLY A 138 -7.48 -9.67 15.11
C GLY A 138 -6.44 -10.20 16.10
N SER A 139 -6.65 -11.37 16.67
CA SER A 139 -5.77 -11.99 17.67
C SER A 139 -5.49 -13.45 17.32
N THR A 140 -4.31 -13.94 17.66
CA THR A 140 -4.00 -15.38 17.58
C THR A 140 -4.76 -16.21 18.64
N THR A 141 -5.37 -15.55 19.62
CA THR A 141 -6.26 -16.16 20.61
C THR A 141 -7.67 -15.63 20.41
N THR A 142 -8.63 -16.52 20.11
CA THR A 142 -10.06 -16.21 20.09
C THR A 142 -10.45 -15.44 21.33
N SER A 143 -11.41 -14.62 21.38
CA SER A 143 -11.83 -13.75 22.49
C SER A 143 -10.97 -12.49 22.72
N LYS A 144 -9.74 -12.42 22.25
CA LYS A 144 -8.89 -11.22 22.40
C LYS A 144 -8.93 -10.30 21.18
N SER A 145 -9.68 -10.62 20.13
CA SER A 145 -9.84 -9.77 18.93
C SER A 145 -10.88 -8.68 19.14
N ALA A 146 -10.56 -7.47 18.70
CA ALA A 146 -11.51 -6.35 18.67
C ALA A 146 -12.58 -6.51 17.57
N GLY A 147 -12.28 -7.30 16.55
CA GLY A 147 -13.08 -7.32 15.32
C GLY A 147 -12.96 -6.02 14.53
N GLY A 148 -13.73 -5.89 13.46
CA GLY A 148 -13.74 -4.73 12.58
C GLY A 148 -13.72 -5.10 11.10
N LEU A 149 -13.56 -4.10 10.27
CA LEU A 149 -13.36 -4.23 8.83
C LEU A 149 -11.88 -4.07 8.50
N TYR A 150 -11.39 -4.94 7.63
CA TYR A 150 -10.01 -4.94 7.15
C TYR A 150 -9.98 -4.90 5.64
N ASP A 151 -9.04 -4.15 5.08
CA ASP A 151 -8.85 -4.02 3.64
C ASP A 151 -7.37 -3.79 3.30
N GLU A 152 -7.00 -3.95 2.03
CA GLU A 152 -5.66 -3.64 1.48
C GLU A 152 -4.51 -4.23 2.32
N PHE A 153 -4.66 -5.48 2.80
CA PHE A 153 -3.61 -6.15 3.56
C PHE A 153 -2.43 -6.52 2.67
N VAL A 154 -1.27 -5.97 2.98
CA VAL A 154 -0.02 -6.17 2.23
C VAL A 154 1.14 -6.44 3.19
N VAL A 155 1.95 -7.43 2.87
CA VAL A 155 3.19 -7.75 3.59
C VAL A 155 4.37 -7.58 2.65
N GLU A 156 5.31 -6.72 3.05
CA GLU A 156 6.57 -6.50 2.35
C GLU A 156 7.71 -7.15 3.13
N ASN A 157 8.62 -7.81 2.43
CA ASN A 157 9.78 -8.48 3.02
C ASN A 157 10.98 -7.54 3.26
N TYR A 158 10.71 -6.25 3.34
CA TYR A 158 11.68 -5.21 3.63
C TYR A 158 11.07 -4.13 4.53
N ALA A 159 11.95 -3.41 5.22
CA ALA A 159 11.56 -2.25 6.01
C ALA A 159 11.30 -1.05 5.08
N MET A 160 10.04 -0.73 4.86
CA MET A 160 9.62 0.37 4.01
C MET A 160 10.09 1.71 4.58
N ARG A 161 10.50 2.63 3.72
CA ARG A 161 10.85 3.99 4.16
C ARG A 161 9.59 4.78 4.56
N PRO A 162 9.72 5.83 5.37
CA PRO A 162 8.57 6.66 5.77
C PRO A 162 7.79 7.28 4.62
N ASP A 163 8.48 7.61 3.51
CA ASP A 163 7.84 8.08 2.26
C ASP A 163 6.97 6.99 1.63
N GLY A 164 7.43 5.74 1.57
CA GLY A 164 6.63 4.61 1.09
C GLY A 164 5.39 4.33 1.96
N VAL A 165 5.52 4.43 3.29
CA VAL A 165 4.37 4.35 4.20
C VAL A 165 3.36 5.47 3.94
N ASN A 166 3.85 6.68 3.70
CA ASN A 166 3.00 7.82 3.39
C ASN A 166 2.33 7.68 2.00
N GLU A 167 3.02 7.10 1.02
CA GLU A 167 2.44 6.75 -0.27
C GLU A 167 1.34 5.68 -0.14
N TYR A 168 1.56 4.64 0.67
CA TYR A 168 0.52 3.66 0.96
C TYR A 168 -0.73 4.32 1.55
N TYR A 169 -0.58 5.19 2.56
CA TYR A 169 -1.68 5.95 3.13
C TYR A 169 -2.40 6.81 2.08
N LYS A 170 -1.65 7.62 1.33
CA LYS A 170 -2.22 8.51 0.32
C LYS A 170 -2.95 7.75 -0.78
N SER A 171 -2.37 6.66 -1.26
CA SER A 171 -2.97 5.87 -2.33
C SER A 171 -4.26 5.16 -1.92
N ASN A 172 -4.44 4.85 -0.64
CA ASN A 172 -5.56 4.06 -0.15
C ASN A 172 -6.63 4.87 0.58
N LEU A 173 -6.27 5.98 1.24
CA LEU A 173 -7.23 6.77 2.05
C LEU A 173 -7.44 8.20 1.57
N THR A 174 -6.54 8.75 0.76
CA THR A 174 -6.74 10.10 0.25
C THR A 174 -7.25 10.06 -1.19
N SER A 175 -8.29 10.81 -1.48
CA SER A 175 -8.72 11.03 -2.87
C SER A 175 -7.86 12.13 -3.49
N LEU A 176 -7.19 11.83 -4.59
CA LEU A 176 -6.58 12.85 -5.42
C LEU A 176 -7.68 13.48 -6.30
N SER A 177 -8.04 14.71 -6.04
CA SER A 177 -8.90 15.48 -6.91
C SER A 177 -8.04 16.29 -7.88
N ILE A 178 -8.17 16.01 -9.18
CA ILE A 178 -7.56 16.81 -10.24
C ILE A 178 -8.67 17.64 -10.86
N THR A 179 -8.60 18.96 -10.69
CA THR A 179 -9.52 19.88 -11.37
C THR A 179 -8.86 20.40 -12.63
N VAL A 180 -9.45 20.13 -13.78
CA VAL A 180 -9.04 20.69 -15.07
C VAL A 180 -9.95 21.87 -15.37
N ASP A 181 -9.41 23.08 -15.25
CA ASP A 181 -10.11 24.31 -15.60
C ASP A 181 -9.85 24.66 -17.07
N PHE A 182 -10.78 24.32 -17.94
CA PHE A 182 -10.69 24.61 -19.37
C PHE A 182 -10.84 26.08 -19.71
N ALA A 183 -11.33 26.92 -18.80
CA ALA A 183 -11.45 28.36 -19.00
C ALA A 183 -10.13 29.08 -18.77
N ASN A 184 -9.25 28.52 -17.94
CA ASN A 184 -7.97 29.14 -17.58
C ASN A 184 -6.84 28.56 -18.46
N LYS A 185 -6.62 29.16 -19.62
CA LYS A 185 -5.62 28.72 -20.60
C LYS A 185 -4.29 29.42 -20.35
N HIS A 186 -3.26 28.64 -19.96
CA HIS A 186 -1.93 29.18 -19.66
C HIS A 186 -0.98 29.13 -20.86
N GLN A 187 -1.05 28.08 -21.68
CA GLN A 187 -0.18 27.92 -22.84
C GLN A 187 -0.86 27.14 -23.97
N THR A 188 -0.42 27.37 -25.20
CA THR A 188 -0.86 26.58 -26.34
C THR A 188 0.12 25.46 -26.62
N ILE A 189 -0.35 24.22 -26.57
CA ILE A 189 0.42 23.08 -27.05
C ILE A 189 0.36 23.07 -28.58
N ARG A 190 1.51 23.29 -29.23
CA ARG A 190 1.58 23.33 -30.67
C ARG A 190 1.66 21.95 -31.30
N ASN A 191 2.38 21.04 -30.67
CA ASN A 191 2.59 19.68 -31.16
C ASN A 191 2.51 18.66 -30.02
N PHE A 192 1.98 17.51 -30.35
CA PHE A 192 2.04 16.31 -29.54
C PHE A 192 2.85 15.25 -30.30
N GLY A 193 3.98 14.82 -29.79
CA GLY A 193 4.89 14.00 -30.56
C GLY A 193 5.57 12.90 -29.77
N ALA A 194 6.19 12.00 -30.51
CA ALA A 194 7.00 10.93 -29.98
C ALA A 194 8.29 10.76 -30.80
N SER A 195 9.20 9.93 -30.32
CA SER A 195 10.42 9.53 -31.02
C SER A 195 10.49 8.00 -31.05
N ASP A 196 10.81 7.44 -32.20
CA ASP A 196 11.02 6.00 -32.39
C ASP A 196 12.47 5.56 -32.11
N ALA A 197 13.36 6.54 -31.96
CA ALA A 197 14.81 6.33 -31.80
C ALA A 197 15.45 5.57 -32.98
N TRP A 198 15.25 4.25 -33.10
CA TRP A 198 15.99 3.38 -34.05
C TRP A 198 15.13 2.44 -34.86
N ASP A 199 13.86 2.25 -34.53
CA ASP A 199 13.06 1.16 -35.04
C ASP A 199 12.36 1.43 -36.38
N ALA A 200 12.20 2.69 -36.77
CA ALA A 200 11.45 3.05 -37.99
C ALA A 200 12.05 2.46 -39.26
N ASP A 201 13.38 2.33 -39.35
CA ASP A 201 14.04 1.73 -40.51
C ASP A 201 13.73 0.25 -40.62
N VAL A 202 13.81 -0.49 -39.50
CA VAL A 202 13.49 -1.91 -39.45
C VAL A 202 12.02 -2.17 -39.78
N LEU A 203 11.12 -1.38 -39.20
CA LEU A 203 9.69 -1.48 -39.44
C LEU A 203 9.38 -1.17 -40.91
N GLY A 204 9.98 -0.11 -41.45
CA GLY A 204 9.81 0.29 -42.85
C GLY A 204 10.26 -0.77 -43.84
N LYS A 205 11.37 -1.45 -43.57
CA LYS A 205 12.00 -2.44 -44.44
C LYS A 205 11.35 -3.81 -44.39
N TYR A 206 10.96 -4.29 -43.21
CA TYR A 206 10.60 -5.69 -43.00
C TYR A 206 9.13 -5.95 -42.70
N TRP A 207 8.36 -4.92 -42.31
CA TRP A 207 6.95 -5.15 -41.98
C TRP A 207 6.06 -5.12 -43.25
N PRO A 208 5.02 -5.97 -43.29
CA PRO A 208 3.99 -5.89 -44.31
C PRO A 208 3.29 -4.53 -44.33
N GLU A 209 2.89 -4.07 -45.52
CA GLU A 209 2.21 -2.77 -45.72
C GLU A 209 0.97 -2.63 -44.83
N GLU A 210 0.20 -3.68 -44.64
CA GLU A 210 -1.00 -3.66 -43.80
C GLU A 210 -0.65 -3.29 -42.34
N LYS A 211 0.42 -3.89 -41.78
CA LYS A 211 0.87 -3.58 -40.41
C LYS A 211 1.43 -2.16 -40.29
N LYS A 212 2.17 -1.70 -41.29
CA LYS A 212 2.68 -0.32 -41.37
C LYS A 212 1.54 0.69 -41.39
N ASN A 213 0.55 0.46 -42.20
CA ASN A 213 -0.63 1.34 -42.33
C ASN A 213 -1.44 1.34 -41.02
N ARG A 214 -1.60 0.17 -40.37
CA ARG A 214 -2.28 0.12 -39.09
C ARG A 214 -1.52 0.84 -37.98
N LEU A 215 -0.19 0.73 -37.95
CA LEU A 215 0.65 1.47 -37.01
C LEU A 215 0.54 2.98 -37.26
N ALA A 216 0.60 3.42 -38.50
CA ALA A 216 0.43 4.82 -38.86
C ALA A 216 -0.95 5.37 -38.47
N GLU A 217 -2.02 4.59 -38.69
CA GLU A 217 -3.35 4.94 -38.20
C GLU A 217 -3.39 5.13 -36.68
N LEU A 218 -2.88 4.16 -35.90
CA LEU A 218 -2.86 4.21 -34.45
C LEU A 218 -2.07 5.42 -33.90
N LEU A 219 -0.98 5.79 -34.57
CA LEU A 219 -0.13 6.89 -34.11
C LEU A 219 -0.66 8.27 -34.55
N PHE A 220 -1.13 8.41 -35.78
CA PHE A 220 -1.33 9.71 -36.39
C PHE A 220 -2.80 10.06 -36.67
N SER A 221 -3.72 9.07 -36.70
CA SER A 221 -5.12 9.36 -36.96
C SER A 221 -5.73 10.23 -35.87
N LYS A 222 -6.49 11.24 -36.30
CA LYS A 222 -7.34 12.10 -35.47
C LYS A 222 -8.82 11.79 -35.63
N GLU A 223 -9.12 10.74 -36.40
CA GLU A 223 -10.49 10.34 -36.68
C GLU A 223 -11.08 9.51 -35.53
N PHE A 224 -12.40 9.49 -35.51
CA PHE A 224 -13.19 8.65 -34.62
C PHE A 224 -13.93 7.57 -35.43
N ASP A 225 -14.19 6.44 -34.80
CA ASP A 225 -15.07 5.43 -35.38
C ASP A 225 -16.55 5.82 -35.23
N ASN A 226 -17.45 4.96 -35.71
CA ASN A 226 -18.88 5.18 -35.66
C ASN A 226 -19.46 5.14 -34.21
N GLU A 227 -18.70 4.63 -33.23
CA GLU A 227 -19.06 4.53 -31.82
C GLU A 227 -18.47 5.71 -31.02
N GLY A 228 -17.68 6.57 -31.65
CA GLY A 228 -17.05 7.74 -31.03
C GLY A 228 -15.70 7.43 -30.36
N ASN A 229 -15.11 6.26 -30.61
CA ASN A 229 -13.77 5.95 -30.10
C ASN A 229 -12.69 6.50 -31.04
N PRO A 230 -11.58 7.03 -30.52
CA PRO A 230 -10.48 7.50 -31.35
C PRO A 230 -9.81 6.34 -32.09
N LYS A 231 -9.59 6.48 -33.41
CA LYS A 231 -8.86 5.48 -34.20
C LYS A 231 -7.37 5.51 -33.95
N GLY A 232 -6.84 6.63 -33.48
CA GLY A 232 -5.43 6.80 -33.12
C GLY A 232 -5.22 7.87 -32.06
N ILE A 233 -3.97 8.02 -31.62
CA ILE A 233 -3.59 8.99 -30.58
C ILE A 233 -3.31 10.41 -31.13
N GLY A 234 -3.36 10.59 -32.47
CA GLY A 234 -3.30 11.88 -33.09
C GLY A 234 -1.98 12.64 -32.98
N LEU A 235 -0.85 11.93 -33.01
CA LEU A 235 0.47 12.57 -32.97
C LEU A 235 0.59 13.57 -34.14
N SER A 236 1.10 14.76 -33.86
CA SER A 236 1.34 15.82 -34.82
C SER A 236 2.83 16.06 -35.12
N CYS A 237 3.71 15.37 -34.40
CA CYS A 237 5.15 15.41 -34.58
C CYS A 237 5.76 14.04 -34.33
N TRP A 238 6.68 13.66 -35.23
CA TRP A 238 7.43 12.41 -35.09
C TRP A 238 8.91 12.65 -35.31
N ARG A 239 9.75 12.15 -34.43
CA ARG A 239 11.21 12.21 -34.56
C ARG A 239 11.73 10.83 -34.90
N PHE A 240 12.57 10.73 -35.90
CA PHE A 240 13.35 9.55 -36.26
C PHE A 240 14.81 9.92 -36.53
N ASN A 241 15.69 8.97 -36.42
CA ASN A 241 17.12 9.18 -36.71
C ASN A 241 17.38 9.05 -38.21
N ILE A 242 18.20 9.95 -38.73
CA ILE A 242 18.72 9.87 -40.10
C ILE A 242 20.22 9.62 -39.99
N GLY A 243 20.66 8.41 -40.32
CA GLY A 243 22.07 8.10 -40.56
C GLY A 243 23.01 8.24 -39.38
N SER A 244 22.62 7.83 -38.18
CA SER A 244 23.54 7.77 -37.02
C SER A 244 23.88 6.34 -36.59
N GLY A 245 23.62 5.36 -37.45
CA GLY A 245 23.91 3.97 -37.17
C GLY A 245 25.38 3.61 -37.33
N SER A 246 25.82 2.59 -36.60
CA SER A 246 27.03 1.87 -36.91
C SER A 246 26.86 1.08 -38.21
N ALA A 247 27.97 0.70 -38.86
CA ALA A 247 27.94 -0.12 -40.06
C ALA A 247 27.30 -1.53 -39.87
N GLU A 248 26.88 -1.84 -38.66
CA GLU A 248 26.28 -3.12 -38.24
C GLU A 248 24.75 -3.06 -38.10
N GLN A 249 24.12 -1.94 -38.44
CA GLN A 249 22.66 -1.80 -38.44
C GLN A 249 22.04 -2.02 -39.81
#